data_89473cb8a0285902ec7a7b3619faf664
#
_entry.id   89473cb8a0285902ec7a7b3619faf664
#
_cell.length_a   1.000
_cell.length_b   1.000
_cell.length_c   1.000
_cell.angle_alpha   90.00
_cell.angle_beta   90.00
_cell.angle_gamma   90.00
#
_symmetry.space_group_name_H-M   'P 1'
#
loop_
_entity.id
_entity.type
_entity.pdbx_description
1 polymer ?
#
loop_
_entity_poly.entity_id
_entity_poly.type
_entity_poly.pdbx_seq_one_letter_code
_entity_poly.pdbx_strand_id
1 'polypeptide(L)'
;MYSLRDLKEQLAEVSGDLDRYVDVLAEDLTSAIQYERITHALRDAGRRQEAITWARRGLAAKPGWPHAEQLRDDLVSMLLDEKDPDEAVTVRREEFTRHPTGTTYRALAATCAQVAADTPTSWALEILTERVGRQPVYAAELLDILSFLGRHEQAWLLAQQHRNVLGDQQWLRLLDQRRLDHPEDVLAPYQEMIEGHVLNSADKHRYRRAIAMLPALRDAYQAAGHWDAFARYLEDLRARHTRRPTFIKTLDGANL
;
A
#
# COMPACT_ATOMS: atom_id res chain seq x y z
N MET A 1 1.36 -38.84 0.62
CA MET A 1 2.08 -39.62 -0.42
C MET A 1 3.03 -38.62 -1.07
N TYR A 2 4.32 -38.77 -0.87
CA TYR A 2 5.32 -37.90 -1.50
C TYR A 2 5.38 -38.19 -3.00
N SER A 3 5.47 -37.16 -3.81
CA SER A 3 5.67 -37.35 -5.26
C SER A 3 7.09 -37.83 -5.54
N LEU A 4 7.32 -38.47 -6.69
CA LEU A 4 8.67 -38.88 -7.13
C LEU A 4 9.63 -37.68 -7.16
N ARG A 5 9.09 -36.52 -7.44
CA ARG A 5 9.80 -35.25 -7.46
C ARG A 5 10.25 -34.81 -6.05
N ASP A 6 9.36 -34.88 -5.05
CA ASP A 6 9.71 -34.53 -3.67
C ASP A 6 10.87 -35.39 -3.16
N LEU A 7 10.88 -36.66 -3.54
CA LEU A 7 11.97 -37.58 -3.20
C LEU A 7 13.28 -37.24 -3.93
N LYS A 8 13.23 -36.84 -5.20
CA LYS A 8 14.42 -36.38 -5.95
C LYS A 8 14.99 -35.09 -5.33
N GLU A 9 14.13 -34.13 -5.00
CA GLU A 9 14.54 -32.87 -4.36
C GLU A 9 15.20 -33.16 -3.00
N GLN A 10 14.58 -33.96 -2.14
CA GLN A 10 15.14 -34.32 -0.84
C GLN A 10 16.48 -35.06 -0.98
N LEU A 11 16.61 -35.97 -1.94
CA LEU A 11 17.87 -36.72 -2.18
C LEU A 11 18.98 -35.78 -2.66
N ALA A 12 18.67 -34.83 -3.53
CA ALA A 12 19.63 -33.84 -4.02
C ALA A 12 20.08 -32.89 -2.90
N GLU A 13 19.14 -32.44 -2.05
CA GLU A 13 19.44 -31.61 -0.89
C GLU A 13 20.34 -32.32 0.13
N VAL A 14 20.02 -33.57 0.48
CA VAL A 14 20.80 -34.38 1.44
C VAL A 14 22.17 -34.77 0.87
N SER A 15 22.30 -34.93 -0.44
CA SER A 15 23.58 -35.27 -1.07
C SER A 15 24.65 -34.18 -0.95
N GLY A 16 24.26 -32.95 -0.70
CA GLY A 16 25.14 -31.78 -0.69
C GLY A 16 25.64 -31.38 -2.08
N ASP A 17 25.16 -32.02 -3.15
CA ASP A 17 25.49 -31.69 -4.53
C ASP A 17 24.57 -30.54 -5.01
N LEU A 18 25.11 -29.33 -4.94
CA LEU A 18 24.37 -28.12 -5.30
C LEU A 18 23.95 -28.09 -6.78
N ASP A 19 24.82 -28.53 -7.69
CA ASP A 19 24.51 -28.54 -9.11
C ASP A 19 23.34 -29.46 -9.40
N ARG A 20 23.37 -30.65 -8.82
CA ARG A 20 22.27 -31.62 -8.92
C ARG A 20 20.98 -31.08 -8.30
N TYR A 21 21.07 -30.35 -7.18
CA TYR A 21 19.90 -29.71 -6.54
C TYR A 21 19.27 -28.63 -7.44
N VAL A 22 20.11 -27.79 -8.04
CA VAL A 22 19.67 -26.78 -9.00
C VAL A 22 19.03 -27.42 -10.24
N ASP A 23 19.63 -28.47 -10.79
CA ASP A 23 19.09 -29.18 -11.95
C ASP A 23 17.72 -29.81 -11.67
N VAL A 24 17.53 -30.43 -10.51
CA VAL A 24 16.23 -31.00 -10.10
C VAL A 24 15.16 -29.92 -9.95
N LEU A 25 15.48 -28.78 -9.33
CA LEU A 25 14.56 -27.67 -9.24
C LEU A 25 14.23 -27.06 -10.60
N ALA A 26 15.21 -27.05 -11.51
CA ALA A 26 15.07 -26.49 -12.86
C ALA A 26 14.27 -27.39 -13.83
N GLU A 27 14.02 -28.66 -13.52
CA GLU A 27 13.18 -29.56 -14.32
C GLU A 27 11.74 -29.02 -14.49
N ASP A 28 11.23 -28.26 -13.52
CA ASP A 28 9.85 -27.73 -13.54
C ASP A 28 9.77 -26.35 -12.87
N LEU A 29 9.97 -25.31 -13.64
CA LEU A 29 9.94 -23.91 -13.21
C LEU A 29 8.53 -23.32 -13.34
N THR A 30 7.57 -23.85 -12.57
CA THR A 30 6.16 -23.46 -12.66
C THR A 30 5.79 -22.29 -11.73
N SER A 31 6.64 -21.95 -10.75
CA SER A 31 6.38 -20.87 -9.79
C SER A 31 7.65 -20.07 -9.46
N ALA A 32 7.47 -18.85 -8.93
CA ALA A 32 8.57 -18.02 -8.44
C ALA A 32 9.34 -18.68 -7.28
N ILE A 33 8.68 -19.53 -6.50
CA ILE A 33 9.29 -20.23 -5.36
C ILE A 33 10.48 -21.10 -5.81
N GLN A 34 10.40 -21.76 -6.97
CA GLN A 34 11.52 -22.58 -7.46
C GLN A 34 12.72 -21.72 -7.81
N TYR A 35 12.51 -20.57 -8.46
CA TYR A 35 13.58 -19.61 -8.73
C TYR A 35 14.17 -19.03 -7.45
N GLU A 36 13.33 -18.72 -6.44
CA GLU A 36 13.76 -18.25 -5.14
C GLU A 36 14.63 -19.30 -4.43
N ARG A 37 14.21 -20.57 -4.39
CA ARG A 37 14.98 -21.67 -3.79
C ARG A 37 16.34 -21.87 -4.48
N ILE A 38 16.39 -21.84 -5.81
CA ILE A 38 17.65 -21.91 -6.57
C ILE A 38 18.55 -20.72 -6.24
N THR A 39 17.97 -19.51 -6.24
CA THR A 39 18.69 -18.27 -5.94
C THR A 39 19.31 -18.32 -4.53
N HIS A 40 18.55 -18.75 -3.53
CA HIS A 40 19.03 -18.87 -2.15
C HIS A 40 20.13 -19.92 -2.03
N ALA A 41 19.95 -21.12 -2.61
CA ALA A 41 20.94 -22.18 -2.55
C ALA A 41 22.28 -21.75 -3.18
N LEU A 42 22.25 -21.07 -4.32
CA LEU A 42 23.43 -20.54 -4.98
C LEU A 42 24.09 -19.41 -4.18
N ARG A 43 23.29 -18.48 -3.63
CA ARG A 43 23.78 -17.39 -2.78
C ARG A 43 24.50 -17.93 -1.54
N ASP A 44 23.87 -18.87 -0.84
CA ASP A 44 24.38 -19.45 0.40
C ASP A 44 25.66 -20.28 0.17
N ALA A 45 25.82 -20.82 -1.03
CA ALA A 45 27.06 -21.48 -1.48
C ALA A 45 28.12 -20.49 -2.02
N GLY A 46 27.87 -19.18 -1.96
CA GLY A 46 28.80 -18.15 -2.44
C GLY A 46 28.83 -17.96 -3.97
N ARG A 47 27.95 -18.65 -4.73
CA ARG A 47 27.85 -18.55 -6.21
C ARG A 47 26.95 -17.36 -6.61
N ARG A 48 27.30 -16.16 -6.15
CA ARG A 48 26.44 -14.96 -6.25
C ARG A 48 26.06 -14.58 -7.67
N GLN A 49 26.98 -14.63 -8.63
CA GLN A 49 26.70 -14.26 -10.02
C GLN A 49 25.66 -15.19 -10.67
N GLU A 50 25.69 -16.45 -10.31
CA GLU A 50 24.70 -17.42 -10.75
C GLU A 50 23.36 -17.20 -10.06
N ALA A 51 23.37 -16.90 -8.75
CA ALA A 51 22.16 -16.52 -8.02
C ALA A 51 21.47 -15.29 -8.65
N ILE A 52 22.23 -14.23 -8.98
CA ILE A 52 21.74 -13.05 -9.69
C ILE A 52 21.13 -13.44 -11.05
N THR A 53 21.79 -14.29 -11.80
CA THR A 53 21.30 -14.77 -13.10
C THR A 53 19.99 -15.52 -12.97
N TRP A 54 19.84 -16.39 -11.96
CA TRP A 54 18.61 -17.12 -11.70
C TRP A 54 17.48 -16.22 -11.21
N ALA A 55 17.77 -15.24 -10.35
CA ALA A 55 16.79 -14.27 -9.91
C ALA A 55 16.24 -13.43 -11.09
N ARG A 56 17.11 -12.93 -11.96
CA ARG A 56 16.71 -12.22 -13.19
C ARG A 56 15.86 -13.10 -14.12
N ARG A 57 16.25 -14.36 -14.30
CA ARG A 57 15.49 -15.32 -15.10
C ARG A 57 14.08 -15.53 -14.53
N GLY A 58 13.96 -15.68 -13.22
CA GLY A 58 12.68 -15.85 -12.55
C GLY A 58 11.76 -14.62 -12.72
N LEU A 59 12.30 -13.42 -12.52
CA LEU A 59 11.56 -12.17 -12.69
C LEU A 59 11.14 -11.93 -14.16
N ALA A 60 11.97 -12.33 -15.12
CA ALA A 60 11.64 -12.22 -16.55
C ALA A 60 10.57 -13.23 -16.99
N ALA A 61 10.59 -14.45 -16.41
CA ALA A 61 9.66 -15.51 -16.79
C ALA A 61 8.20 -15.15 -16.49
N LYS A 62 7.92 -14.66 -15.27
CA LYS A 62 6.58 -14.20 -14.86
C LYS A 62 6.68 -13.13 -13.75
N PRO A 63 6.79 -11.87 -14.11
CA PRO A 63 7.03 -10.79 -13.15
C PRO A 63 5.91 -10.56 -12.14
N GLY A 64 4.71 -11.04 -12.40
CA GLY A 64 3.53 -10.92 -11.53
C GLY A 64 3.24 -12.16 -10.67
N TRP A 65 4.17 -13.12 -10.58
CA TRP A 65 3.95 -14.29 -9.73
C TRP A 65 3.88 -13.93 -8.24
N PRO A 66 3.08 -14.65 -7.45
CA PRO A 66 3.24 -14.66 -6.00
C PRO A 66 4.71 -14.96 -5.66
N HIS A 67 5.28 -14.26 -4.67
CA HIS A 67 6.71 -14.32 -4.29
C HIS A 67 7.72 -13.68 -5.25
N ALA A 68 7.31 -13.12 -6.38
CA ALA A 68 8.22 -12.34 -7.24
C ALA A 68 8.77 -11.10 -6.52
N GLU A 69 8.05 -10.59 -5.53
CA GLU A 69 8.50 -9.48 -4.67
C GLU A 69 9.73 -9.88 -3.85
N GLN A 70 9.70 -11.04 -3.17
CA GLN A 70 10.84 -11.53 -2.40
C GLN A 70 12.05 -11.80 -3.30
N LEU A 71 11.85 -12.45 -4.43
CA LEU A 71 12.92 -12.71 -5.40
C LEU A 71 13.57 -11.42 -5.92
N ARG A 72 12.79 -10.35 -6.05
CA ARG A 72 13.29 -9.03 -6.44
C ARG A 72 14.09 -8.37 -5.33
N ASP A 73 13.62 -8.47 -4.09
CA ASP A 73 14.33 -7.96 -2.93
C ASP A 73 15.67 -8.65 -2.76
N ASP A 74 15.72 -9.98 -2.95
CA ASP A 74 16.96 -10.77 -2.94
C ASP A 74 17.91 -10.34 -4.06
N LEU A 75 17.39 -10.11 -5.28
CA LEU A 75 18.19 -9.62 -6.40
C LEU A 75 18.80 -8.26 -6.10
N VAL A 76 17.99 -7.30 -5.61
CA VAL A 76 18.47 -5.96 -5.25
C VAL A 76 19.54 -6.05 -4.16
N SER A 77 19.33 -6.86 -3.13
CA SER A 77 20.31 -7.06 -2.06
C SER A 77 21.63 -7.59 -2.60
N MET A 78 21.60 -8.64 -3.45
CA MET A 78 22.81 -9.21 -4.06
C MET A 78 23.55 -8.20 -4.96
N LEU A 79 22.81 -7.38 -5.73
CA LEU A 79 23.41 -6.34 -6.57
C LEU A 79 24.12 -5.26 -5.74
N LEU A 80 23.52 -4.86 -4.62
CA LEU A 80 24.15 -3.91 -3.69
C LEU A 80 25.42 -4.51 -3.05
N ASP A 81 25.40 -5.78 -2.68
CA ASP A 81 26.59 -6.50 -2.16
C ASP A 81 27.71 -6.59 -3.20
N GLU A 82 27.38 -6.77 -4.47
CA GLU A 82 28.31 -6.80 -5.61
C GLU A 82 28.76 -5.41 -6.07
N LYS A 83 28.28 -4.34 -5.38
CA LYS A 83 28.57 -2.93 -5.68
C LYS A 83 28.10 -2.51 -7.07
N ASP A 84 26.93 -3.00 -7.47
CA ASP A 84 26.21 -2.59 -8.67
C ASP A 84 24.93 -1.80 -8.30
N PRO A 85 25.08 -0.58 -7.76
CA PRO A 85 23.95 0.23 -7.30
C PRO A 85 23.04 0.68 -8.45
N ASP A 86 23.61 0.93 -9.64
CA ASP A 86 22.85 1.42 -10.79
C ASP A 86 21.84 0.37 -11.27
N GLU A 87 22.28 -0.90 -11.31
CA GLU A 87 21.39 -2.00 -11.67
C GLU A 87 20.34 -2.25 -10.59
N ALA A 88 20.70 -2.14 -9.30
CA ALA A 88 19.75 -2.27 -8.18
C ALA A 88 18.62 -1.24 -8.29
N VAL A 89 18.94 0.03 -8.60
CA VAL A 89 17.95 1.08 -8.84
C VAL A 89 17.15 0.80 -10.11
N THR A 90 17.79 0.28 -11.17
CA THR A 90 17.11 -0.08 -12.42
C THR A 90 16.05 -1.15 -12.20
N VAL A 91 16.35 -2.21 -11.43
CA VAL A 91 15.39 -3.26 -11.06
C VAL A 91 14.17 -2.68 -10.35
N ARG A 92 14.35 -1.73 -9.41
CA ARG A 92 13.25 -1.04 -8.72
C ARG A 92 12.45 -0.13 -9.63
N ARG A 93 13.10 0.57 -10.55
CA ARG A 93 12.40 1.41 -11.55
C ARG A 93 11.53 0.58 -12.49
N GLU A 94 12.02 -0.55 -12.95
CA GLU A 94 11.24 -1.47 -13.78
C GLU A 94 10.03 -2.03 -13.03
N GLU A 95 10.19 -2.36 -11.75
CA GLU A 95 9.09 -2.78 -10.90
C GLU A 95 8.00 -1.70 -10.82
N PHE A 96 8.40 -0.48 -10.47
CA PHE A 96 7.48 0.65 -10.39
C PHE A 96 6.78 0.90 -11.73
N THR A 97 7.50 0.82 -12.85
CA THR A 97 6.89 0.98 -14.19
C THR A 97 5.78 -0.03 -14.45
N ARG A 98 5.98 -1.29 -14.06
CA ARG A 98 4.98 -2.36 -14.24
C ARG A 98 3.82 -2.23 -13.25
N HIS A 99 4.12 -1.97 -12.00
CA HIS A 99 3.20 -1.90 -10.88
C HIS A 99 3.40 -0.61 -10.09
N PRO A 100 2.94 0.55 -10.59
CA PRO A 100 3.14 1.82 -9.91
C PRO A 100 2.19 1.95 -8.72
N THR A 101 2.70 1.60 -7.56
CA THR A 101 2.01 1.66 -6.27
C THR A 101 2.84 2.45 -5.25
N GLY A 102 2.21 2.88 -4.16
CA GLY A 102 2.93 3.49 -3.05
C GLY A 102 3.99 2.57 -2.45
N THR A 103 3.75 1.26 -2.44
CA THR A 103 4.71 0.26 -1.94
C THR A 103 5.95 0.17 -2.83
N THR A 104 5.77 0.04 -4.15
CA THR A 104 6.91 -0.06 -5.08
C THR A 104 7.69 1.26 -5.16
N TYR A 105 7.02 2.40 -5.00
CA TYR A 105 7.68 3.69 -4.88
C TYR A 105 8.56 3.78 -3.62
N ARG A 106 8.04 3.38 -2.47
CA ARG A 106 8.83 3.37 -1.22
C ARG A 106 10.03 2.42 -1.30
N ALA A 107 9.89 1.27 -1.95
CA ALA A 107 11.01 0.35 -2.18
C ALA A 107 12.09 0.99 -3.08
N LEU A 108 11.69 1.69 -4.15
CA LEU A 108 12.61 2.45 -5.00
C LEU A 108 13.32 3.56 -4.20
N ALA A 109 12.57 4.37 -3.45
CA ALA A 109 13.11 5.45 -2.64
C ALA A 109 14.11 4.94 -1.59
N ALA A 110 13.79 3.82 -0.92
CA ALA A 110 14.68 3.19 0.04
C ALA A 110 15.98 2.69 -0.60
N THR A 111 15.90 2.07 -1.79
CA THR A 111 17.10 1.62 -2.54
C THR A 111 17.94 2.81 -2.97
N CYS A 112 17.34 3.90 -3.51
CA CYS A 112 18.05 5.12 -3.85
C CYS A 112 18.77 5.74 -2.64
N ALA A 113 18.10 5.77 -1.46
CA ALA A 113 18.71 6.29 -0.23
C ALA A 113 19.92 5.46 0.22
N GLN A 114 19.86 4.12 0.10
CA GLN A 114 20.98 3.24 0.45
C GLN A 114 22.23 3.49 -0.40
N VAL A 115 22.05 3.88 -1.67
CA VAL A 115 23.16 4.11 -2.59
C VAL A 115 23.49 5.61 -2.78
N ALA A 116 22.91 6.47 -1.96
CA ALA A 116 23.04 7.93 -2.03
C ALA A 116 22.68 8.51 -3.41
N ALA A 117 21.72 7.90 -4.12
CA ALA A 117 21.20 8.36 -5.39
C ALA A 117 19.89 9.15 -5.19
N ASP A 118 19.62 10.08 -6.11
CA ASP A 118 18.37 10.81 -6.12
C ASP A 118 17.19 9.91 -6.51
N THR A 119 16.13 9.96 -5.71
CA THR A 119 14.88 9.27 -6.05
C THR A 119 14.23 9.96 -7.25
N PRO A 120 13.88 9.24 -8.32
CA PRO A 120 13.27 9.80 -9.53
C PRO A 120 11.78 10.15 -9.31
N THR A 121 11.51 11.03 -8.35
CA THR A 121 10.17 11.39 -7.89
C THR A 121 9.31 11.99 -8.99
N SER A 122 9.82 12.95 -9.76
CA SER A 122 9.06 13.61 -10.84
C SER A 122 8.60 12.59 -11.89
N TRP A 123 9.49 11.72 -12.31
CA TRP A 123 9.20 10.63 -13.24
C TRP A 123 8.11 9.66 -12.68
N ALA A 124 8.19 9.30 -11.39
CA ALA A 124 7.21 8.42 -10.78
C ALA A 124 5.81 9.06 -10.72
N LEU A 125 5.75 10.35 -10.38
CA LEU A 125 4.50 11.11 -10.37
C LEU A 125 3.90 11.29 -11.76
N GLU A 126 4.72 11.50 -12.79
CA GLU A 126 4.27 11.58 -14.19
C GLU A 126 3.60 10.27 -14.63
N ILE A 127 4.24 9.11 -14.37
CA ILE A 127 3.65 7.79 -14.68
C ILE A 127 2.28 7.62 -14.03
N LEU A 128 2.16 7.93 -12.73
CA LEU A 128 0.89 7.77 -12.02
C LEU A 128 -0.15 8.79 -12.48
N THR A 129 0.23 10.04 -12.73
CA THR A 129 -0.69 11.06 -13.25
C THR A 129 -1.27 10.66 -14.59
N GLU A 130 -0.44 10.13 -15.49
CA GLU A 130 -0.92 9.60 -16.78
C GLU A 130 -1.87 8.40 -16.58
N ARG A 131 -1.56 7.52 -15.65
CA ARG A 131 -2.44 6.38 -15.34
C ARG A 131 -3.76 6.82 -14.74
N VAL A 132 -3.76 7.79 -13.83
CA VAL A 132 -4.99 8.38 -13.26
C VAL A 132 -5.88 8.95 -14.36
N GLY A 133 -5.30 9.65 -15.35
CA GLY A 133 -6.04 10.18 -16.50
C GLY A 133 -6.74 9.09 -17.32
N ARG A 134 -6.16 7.90 -17.42
CA ARG A 134 -6.75 6.75 -18.13
C ARG A 134 -7.68 5.91 -17.25
N GLN A 135 -7.32 5.73 -15.98
CA GLN A 135 -7.98 4.87 -15.02
C GLN A 135 -7.99 5.54 -13.64
N PRO A 136 -9.07 6.20 -13.24
CA PRO A 136 -9.14 6.98 -12.00
C PRO A 136 -8.82 6.18 -10.72
N VAL A 137 -8.94 4.85 -10.75
CA VAL A 137 -8.61 3.99 -9.58
C VAL A 137 -7.15 4.16 -9.11
N TYR A 138 -6.23 4.54 -10.01
CA TYR A 138 -4.84 4.82 -9.66
C TYR A 138 -4.67 6.10 -8.82
N ALA A 139 -5.73 6.92 -8.66
CA ALA A 139 -5.67 8.08 -7.78
C ALA A 139 -5.34 7.70 -6.33
N ALA A 140 -5.76 6.51 -5.89
CA ALA A 140 -5.42 5.99 -4.56
C ALA A 140 -3.90 5.80 -4.37
N GLU A 141 -3.20 5.30 -5.39
CA GLU A 141 -1.76 5.10 -5.36
C GLU A 141 -0.99 6.42 -5.45
N LEU A 142 -1.44 7.32 -6.34
CA LEU A 142 -0.85 8.66 -6.44
C LEU A 142 -1.01 9.43 -5.13
N LEU A 143 -2.17 9.33 -4.49
CA LEU A 143 -2.43 9.92 -3.19
C LEU A 143 -1.49 9.40 -2.10
N ASP A 144 -1.25 8.09 -2.07
CA ASP A 144 -0.34 7.45 -1.10
C ASP A 144 1.09 7.98 -1.26
N ILE A 145 1.56 8.16 -2.51
CA ILE A 145 2.88 8.74 -2.79
C ILE A 145 2.93 10.22 -2.42
N LEU A 146 1.92 11.02 -2.77
CA LEU A 146 1.88 12.45 -2.42
C LEU A 146 1.89 12.63 -0.90
N SER A 147 1.15 11.80 -0.16
CA SER A 147 1.14 11.80 1.30
C SER A 147 2.51 11.42 1.88
N PHE A 148 3.15 10.40 1.33
CA PHE A 148 4.51 9.99 1.73
C PHE A 148 5.55 11.11 1.48
N LEU A 149 5.39 11.88 0.41
CA LEU A 149 6.26 13.01 0.06
C LEU A 149 5.95 14.29 0.85
N GLY A 150 4.94 14.29 1.73
CA GLY A 150 4.49 15.49 2.44
C GLY A 150 3.83 16.55 1.54
N ARG A 151 3.40 16.17 0.32
CA ARG A 151 2.73 17.09 -0.62
C ARG A 151 1.22 17.20 -0.32
N HIS A 152 0.90 17.66 0.89
CA HIS A 152 -0.45 17.59 1.47
C HIS A 152 -1.51 18.34 0.66
N GLU A 153 -1.18 19.52 0.10
CA GLU A 153 -2.12 20.28 -0.73
C GLU A 153 -2.44 19.54 -2.04
N GLN A 154 -1.44 18.96 -2.69
CA GLN A 154 -1.65 18.19 -3.91
C GLN A 154 -2.46 16.93 -3.65
N ALA A 155 -2.18 16.25 -2.52
CA ALA A 155 -2.93 15.10 -2.07
C ALA A 155 -4.40 15.44 -1.80
N TRP A 156 -4.68 16.58 -1.15
CA TRP A 156 -6.03 17.04 -0.87
C TRP A 156 -6.82 17.34 -2.15
N LEU A 157 -6.25 18.11 -3.07
CA LEU A 157 -6.90 18.43 -4.35
C LEU A 157 -7.19 17.18 -5.18
N LEU A 158 -6.24 16.24 -5.27
CA LEU A 158 -6.42 14.97 -5.95
C LEU A 158 -7.55 14.15 -5.33
N ALA A 159 -7.59 14.10 -4.00
CA ALA A 159 -8.59 13.33 -3.27
C ALA A 159 -10.00 13.89 -3.46
N GLN A 160 -10.17 15.20 -3.49
CA GLN A 160 -11.45 15.84 -3.79
C GLN A 160 -11.94 15.49 -5.21
N GLN A 161 -11.04 15.54 -6.21
CA GLN A 161 -11.38 15.21 -7.59
C GLN A 161 -11.78 13.75 -7.79
N HIS A 162 -11.19 12.85 -7.01
CA HIS A 162 -11.34 11.41 -7.16
C HIS A 162 -11.99 10.72 -5.95
N ARG A 163 -12.77 11.46 -5.14
CA ARG A 163 -13.40 10.94 -3.91
C ARG A 163 -14.15 9.63 -4.11
N ASN A 164 -14.79 9.47 -5.26
CA ASN A 164 -15.62 8.31 -5.61
C ASN A 164 -14.83 6.99 -5.78
N VAL A 165 -13.52 7.05 -5.98
CA VAL A 165 -12.66 5.86 -6.11
C VAL A 165 -11.79 5.61 -4.87
N LEU A 166 -11.82 6.53 -3.89
CA LEU A 166 -11.09 6.39 -2.64
C LEU A 166 -11.90 5.59 -1.62
N GLY A 167 -11.24 4.65 -0.94
CA GLY A 167 -11.85 3.95 0.18
C GLY A 167 -12.02 4.86 1.41
N ASP A 168 -13.04 4.57 2.23
CA ASP A 168 -13.34 5.37 3.43
C ASP A 168 -12.15 5.50 4.39
N GLN A 169 -11.35 4.44 4.55
CA GLN A 169 -10.18 4.48 5.43
C GLN A 169 -9.09 5.44 4.92
N GLN A 170 -8.88 5.49 3.61
CA GLN A 170 -7.91 6.40 3.00
C GLN A 170 -8.39 7.84 3.10
N TRP A 171 -9.68 8.07 2.85
CA TRP A 171 -10.30 9.37 2.98
C TRP A 171 -10.24 9.89 4.43
N LEU A 172 -10.56 9.06 5.43
CA LEU A 172 -10.46 9.41 6.85
C LEU A 172 -9.04 9.83 7.25
N ARG A 173 -8.01 9.09 6.79
CA ARG A 173 -6.61 9.48 7.07
C ARG A 173 -6.27 10.87 6.53
N LEU A 174 -6.79 11.20 5.35
CA LEU A 174 -6.62 12.55 4.78
C LEU A 174 -7.35 13.62 5.58
N LEU A 175 -8.59 13.36 5.99
CA LEU A 175 -9.35 14.29 6.84
C LEU A 175 -8.63 14.51 8.17
N ASP A 176 -8.14 13.43 8.80
CA ASP A 176 -7.39 13.51 10.05
C ASP A 176 -6.11 14.35 9.92
N GLN A 177 -5.44 14.26 8.79
CA GLN A 177 -4.27 15.08 8.51
C GLN A 177 -4.66 16.52 8.17
N ARG A 178 -5.64 16.73 7.29
CA ARG A 178 -6.08 18.05 6.83
C ARG A 178 -6.61 18.92 7.97
N ARG A 179 -7.34 18.33 8.95
CA ARG A 179 -7.92 19.06 10.08
C ARG A 179 -6.88 19.77 10.96
N LEU A 180 -5.60 19.38 10.91
CA LEU A 180 -4.55 19.97 11.72
C LEU A 180 -4.20 21.40 11.25
N ASP A 181 -4.17 21.60 9.92
CA ASP A 181 -3.76 22.85 9.31
C ASP A 181 -4.96 23.64 8.72
N HIS A 182 -6.01 22.92 8.29
CA HIS A 182 -7.18 23.46 7.61
C HIS A 182 -8.48 22.86 8.17
N PRO A 183 -8.84 23.13 9.43
CA PRO A 183 -9.95 22.47 10.11
C PRO A 183 -11.32 22.73 9.45
N GLU A 184 -11.50 23.86 8.79
CA GLU A 184 -12.76 24.18 8.09
C GLU A 184 -13.03 23.27 6.89
N ASP A 185 -11.96 22.84 6.18
CA ASP A 185 -12.06 22.01 4.97
C ASP A 185 -12.66 20.64 5.25
N VAL A 186 -12.57 20.15 6.48
CA VAL A 186 -12.96 18.78 6.85
C VAL A 186 -14.34 18.69 7.50
N LEU A 187 -14.96 19.82 7.85
CA LEU A 187 -16.25 19.81 8.55
C LEU A 187 -17.34 19.10 7.74
N ALA A 188 -17.59 19.56 6.52
CA ALA A 188 -18.58 18.96 5.63
C ALA A 188 -18.24 17.51 5.27
N PRO A 189 -17.02 17.16 4.86
CA PRO A 189 -16.63 15.77 4.61
C PRO A 189 -16.85 14.80 5.78
N TYR A 190 -16.54 15.19 7.02
CA TYR A 190 -16.84 14.36 8.18
C TYR A 190 -18.34 14.16 8.39
N GLN A 191 -19.13 15.24 8.24
CA GLN A 191 -20.59 15.17 8.36
C GLN A 191 -21.20 14.24 7.32
N GLU A 192 -20.75 14.33 6.06
CA GLU A 192 -21.19 13.44 4.97
C GLU A 192 -20.86 11.97 5.27
N MET A 193 -19.66 11.67 5.78
CA MET A 193 -19.27 10.32 6.15
C MET A 193 -20.09 9.78 7.32
N ILE A 194 -20.31 10.59 8.36
CA ILE A 194 -21.13 10.22 9.50
C ILE A 194 -22.55 9.87 9.05
N GLU A 195 -23.16 10.73 8.24
CA GLU A 195 -24.51 10.51 7.70
C GLU A 195 -24.56 9.26 6.80
N GLY A 196 -23.57 9.09 5.92
CA GLY A 196 -23.44 7.91 5.06
C GLY A 196 -23.38 6.62 5.86
N HIS A 197 -22.60 6.56 6.95
CA HIS A 197 -22.58 5.39 7.83
C HIS A 197 -23.91 5.17 8.56
N VAL A 198 -24.55 6.22 9.08
CA VAL A 198 -25.86 6.07 9.76
C VAL A 198 -26.92 5.49 8.82
N LEU A 199 -26.90 5.88 7.55
CA LEU A 199 -27.85 5.43 6.53
C LEU A 199 -27.53 4.06 5.95
N ASN A 200 -26.28 3.59 6.00
CA ASN A 200 -25.85 2.32 5.42
C ASN A 200 -26.43 1.11 6.15
N SER A 201 -27.56 0.61 5.68
CA SER A 201 -28.26 -0.52 6.29
C SER A 201 -27.51 -1.85 6.16
N ALA A 202 -26.58 -1.99 5.22
CA ALA A 202 -25.80 -3.21 5.02
C ALA A 202 -24.68 -3.40 6.07
N ASP A 203 -24.22 -2.31 6.71
CA ASP A 203 -23.20 -2.39 7.75
C ASP A 203 -23.80 -2.53 9.15
N LYS A 204 -23.59 -3.70 9.78
CA LYS A 204 -24.02 -3.96 11.16
C LYS A 204 -23.33 -3.07 12.20
N HIS A 205 -22.18 -2.49 11.87
CA HIS A 205 -21.39 -1.62 12.75
C HIS A 205 -21.52 -0.13 12.41
N ARG A 206 -22.42 0.23 11.50
CA ARG A 206 -22.63 1.59 10.98
C ARG A 206 -22.69 2.69 12.05
N TYR A 207 -23.47 2.48 13.10
CA TYR A 207 -23.64 3.49 14.15
C TYR A 207 -22.36 3.71 14.96
N ARG A 208 -21.66 2.63 15.30
CA ARG A 208 -20.38 2.73 16.00
C ARG A 208 -19.32 3.46 15.13
N ARG A 209 -19.30 3.16 13.82
CA ARG A 209 -18.40 3.85 12.88
C ARG A 209 -18.73 5.33 12.74
N ALA A 210 -20.02 5.68 12.60
CA ALA A 210 -20.45 7.05 12.55
C ALA A 210 -20.03 7.84 13.82
N ILE A 211 -20.30 7.28 14.99
CA ILE A 211 -20.02 7.92 16.28
C ILE A 211 -18.51 8.04 16.54
N ALA A 212 -17.70 7.08 16.09
CA ALA A 212 -16.24 7.13 16.25
C ALA A 212 -15.58 8.34 15.56
N MET A 213 -16.25 8.96 14.58
CA MET A 213 -15.75 10.15 13.90
C MET A 213 -16.12 11.48 14.60
N LEU A 214 -17.10 11.47 15.50
CA LEU A 214 -17.59 12.68 16.17
C LEU A 214 -16.53 13.42 17.00
N PRO A 215 -15.62 12.75 17.74
CA PRO A 215 -14.53 13.46 18.42
C PRO A 215 -13.63 14.24 17.47
N ALA A 216 -13.23 13.65 16.33
CA ALA A 216 -12.41 14.35 15.34
C ALA A 216 -13.14 15.55 14.71
N LEU A 217 -14.44 15.42 14.45
CA LEU A 217 -15.28 16.51 13.97
C LEU A 217 -15.41 17.62 15.02
N ARG A 218 -15.61 17.27 16.30
CA ARG A 218 -15.65 18.24 17.41
C ARG A 218 -14.34 19.04 17.47
N ASP A 219 -13.21 18.35 17.44
CA ASP A 219 -11.89 18.97 17.50
C ASP A 219 -11.66 19.89 16.29
N ALA A 220 -12.14 19.51 15.09
CA ALA A 220 -12.10 20.36 13.91
C ALA A 220 -12.96 21.62 14.07
N TYR A 221 -14.19 21.51 14.61
CA TYR A 221 -15.02 22.66 14.92
C TYR A 221 -14.36 23.62 15.91
N GLN A 222 -13.73 23.08 16.95
CA GLN A 222 -13.02 23.88 17.95
C GLN A 222 -11.82 24.61 17.33
N ALA A 223 -11.01 23.89 16.54
CA ALA A 223 -9.85 24.48 15.85
C ALA A 223 -10.25 25.57 14.84
N ALA A 224 -11.43 25.44 14.20
CA ALA A 224 -12.02 26.44 13.31
C ALA A 224 -12.66 27.64 14.05
N GLY A 225 -12.69 27.64 15.40
CA GLY A 225 -13.31 28.70 16.18
C GLY A 225 -14.86 28.65 16.24
N HIS A 226 -15.46 27.55 15.82
CA HIS A 226 -16.92 27.36 15.75
C HIS A 226 -17.46 26.56 16.94
N TRP A 227 -17.19 27.02 18.16
CA TRP A 227 -17.45 26.31 19.42
C TRP A 227 -18.88 25.81 19.59
N ASP A 228 -19.89 26.67 19.25
CA ASP A 228 -21.31 26.33 19.42
C ASP A 228 -21.88 25.52 18.25
N ALA A 229 -21.15 25.44 17.13
CA ALA A 229 -21.66 24.78 15.93
C ALA A 229 -21.68 23.26 16.04
N PHE A 230 -20.76 22.68 16.79
CA PHE A 230 -20.75 21.23 17.04
C PHE A 230 -21.95 20.77 17.86
N ALA A 231 -22.32 21.53 18.91
CA ALA A 231 -23.50 21.21 19.71
C ALA A 231 -24.78 21.24 18.84
N ARG A 232 -24.94 22.31 18.03
CA ARG A 232 -26.06 22.41 17.07
C ARG A 232 -26.07 21.26 16.07
N TYR A 233 -24.91 20.86 15.54
CA TYR A 233 -24.81 19.72 14.64
C TYR A 233 -25.28 18.42 15.31
N LEU A 234 -24.93 18.17 16.59
CA LEU A 234 -25.38 16.98 17.32
C LEU A 234 -26.90 17.00 17.56
N GLU A 235 -27.48 18.17 17.86
CA GLU A 235 -28.93 18.32 17.99
C GLU A 235 -29.63 18.00 16.65
N ASP A 236 -29.15 18.56 15.55
CA ASP A 236 -29.69 18.32 14.22
C ASP A 236 -29.54 16.84 13.80
N LEU A 237 -28.38 16.23 14.06
CA LEU A 237 -28.15 14.81 13.78
C LEU A 237 -29.13 13.94 14.57
N ARG A 238 -29.37 14.25 15.83
CA ARG A 238 -30.35 13.58 16.69
C ARG A 238 -31.76 13.74 16.16
N ALA A 239 -32.16 14.95 15.79
CA ALA A 239 -33.49 15.26 15.25
C ALA A 239 -33.75 14.50 13.94
N ARG A 240 -32.80 14.49 13.01
CA ARG A 240 -32.92 13.76 11.72
C ARG A 240 -33.07 12.25 11.91
N HIS A 241 -32.46 11.67 12.94
CA HIS A 241 -32.43 10.23 13.16
C HIS A 241 -33.27 9.76 14.34
N THR A 242 -34.25 10.53 14.82
CA THR A 242 -35.14 10.18 15.94
C THR A 242 -35.81 8.82 15.76
N ARG A 243 -36.13 8.41 14.53
CA ARG A 243 -36.74 7.11 14.22
C ARG A 243 -35.75 5.91 14.27
N ARG A 244 -34.50 6.13 14.70
CA ARG A 244 -33.45 5.10 14.80
C ARG A 244 -33.00 4.92 16.27
N PRO A 245 -33.80 4.25 17.11
CA PRO A 245 -33.57 4.21 18.56
C PRO A 245 -32.20 3.64 18.94
N THR A 246 -31.70 2.66 18.20
CA THR A 246 -30.36 2.09 18.43
C THR A 246 -29.26 3.12 18.18
N PHE A 247 -29.39 3.95 17.14
CA PHE A 247 -28.45 5.03 16.88
C PHE A 247 -28.46 6.05 18.00
N ILE A 248 -29.64 6.54 18.39
CA ILE A 248 -29.81 7.52 19.47
C ILE A 248 -29.20 6.99 20.77
N LYS A 249 -29.51 5.74 21.16
CA LYS A 249 -28.92 5.12 22.34
C LYS A 249 -27.39 5.05 22.30
N THR A 250 -26.82 4.75 21.11
CA THR A 250 -25.35 4.70 20.95
C THR A 250 -24.74 6.09 21.01
N LEU A 251 -25.42 7.10 20.45
CA LEU A 251 -25.00 8.50 20.49
C LEU A 251 -25.03 9.05 21.93
N ASP A 252 -26.10 8.73 22.70
CA ASP A 252 -26.24 9.15 24.09
C ASP A 252 -25.20 8.51 25.01
N GLY A 253 -24.75 7.31 24.68
CA GLY A 253 -23.67 6.60 25.41
C GLY A 253 -22.26 7.06 25.03
N ALA A 254 -22.11 7.90 24.03
CA ALA A 254 -20.83 8.49 23.66
C ALA A 254 -20.59 9.75 24.49
N ASN A 255 -19.51 9.77 25.26
CA ASN A 255 -19.07 10.96 26.01
C ASN A 255 -18.47 12.00 25.03
N LEU A 256 -19.31 12.83 24.42
CA LEU A 256 -18.97 13.82 23.39
C LEU A 256 -18.93 15.24 23.99
#